data_69671a1f5adb565ba21ac408a7e065e3
#
_entry.id   69671a1f5adb565ba21ac408a7e065e3
#
_cell.length_a   1.000
_cell.length_b   1.000
_cell.length_c   1.000
_cell.angle_alpha   90.00
_cell.angle_beta   90.00
_cell.angle_gamma   90.00
#
_symmetry.space_group_name_H-M   'P 1'
#
loop_
_entity.id
_entity.type
_entity.pdbx_description
1 polymer ?
#
loop_
_entity_poly.entity_id
_entity_poly.type
_entity_poly.pdbx_seq_one_letter_code
_entity_poly.pdbx_strand_id
1 'polypeptide(L)'
;HDERGPLRDWSLAILGALEPVVSSEAAARGNRAVTNFLAYLETLVARRRAKPGNPERDVLTRLIQGEGSGGENGERLTEKELLHNCIFLLNAGHETTTNLIGNGLVALDRHPDQKQRLIDNPELIKTAVEEMLRYESSNQLGNRMTTERVELGGVMLDAGTSVTLCIGAANRDPAQFPDPERFDIARTPNRHLAFATGAHQCAGMALARLEGAIAISRFLARFPNYSVSGQPVRGGRVRFRGFLSVPCAIG
;
A
#
# COMPACT_ATOMS: atom_id res chain seq x y z
N HIS A 1 -13.36 -10.99 -16.43
CA HIS A 1 -14.02 -10.53 -15.18
C HIS A 1 -13.93 -11.58 -14.08
N ASP A 2 -14.05 -12.87 -14.40
CA ASP A 2 -14.16 -13.97 -13.45
C ASP A 2 -12.84 -14.31 -12.71
N GLU A 3 -11.70 -13.90 -13.25
CA GLU A 3 -10.38 -14.12 -12.65
C GLU A 3 -10.05 -13.14 -11.50
N ARG A 4 -10.81 -12.05 -11.32
CA ARG A 4 -10.49 -11.00 -10.32
C ARG A 4 -10.86 -11.38 -8.89
N GLY A 5 -11.94 -12.12 -8.70
CA GLY A 5 -12.40 -12.53 -7.37
C GLY A 5 -11.34 -13.31 -6.59
N PRO A 6 -10.80 -14.40 -7.14
CA PRO A 6 -9.75 -15.17 -6.48
C PRO A 6 -8.50 -14.36 -6.15
N LEU A 7 -8.08 -13.42 -7.02
CA LEU A 7 -6.90 -12.58 -6.79
C LEU A 7 -7.03 -11.69 -5.56
N ARG A 8 -8.21 -11.11 -5.35
CA ARG A 8 -8.49 -10.30 -4.16
C ARG A 8 -8.42 -11.14 -2.89
N ASP A 9 -9.04 -12.31 -2.89
CA ASP A 9 -9.08 -13.19 -1.72
C ASP A 9 -7.69 -13.73 -1.37
N TRP A 10 -6.90 -14.09 -2.36
CA TRP A 10 -5.50 -14.49 -2.15
C TRP A 10 -4.66 -13.33 -1.60
N SER A 11 -4.81 -12.12 -2.16
CA SER A 11 -4.11 -10.94 -1.68
C SER A 11 -4.43 -10.67 -0.21
N LEU A 12 -5.70 -10.67 0.17
CA LEU A 12 -6.12 -10.46 1.57
C LEU A 12 -5.57 -11.54 2.52
N ALA A 13 -5.55 -12.81 2.09
CA ALA A 13 -5.02 -13.91 2.88
C ALA A 13 -3.49 -13.82 3.06
N ILE A 14 -2.76 -13.47 2.00
CA ILE A 14 -1.30 -13.30 2.02
C ILE A 14 -0.93 -12.14 2.95
N LEU A 15 -1.56 -10.99 2.80
CA LEU A 15 -1.27 -9.82 3.62
C LEU A 15 -1.67 -10.02 5.09
N GLY A 16 -2.74 -10.79 5.34
CA GLY A 16 -3.10 -11.21 6.70
C GLY A 16 -2.06 -12.09 7.37
N ALA A 17 -1.30 -12.86 6.59
CA ALA A 17 -0.19 -13.67 7.09
C ALA A 17 1.12 -12.89 7.33
N LEU A 18 1.15 -11.59 6.98
CA LEU A 18 2.30 -10.70 7.20
C LEU A 18 2.13 -9.80 8.44
N GLU A 19 1.07 -9.99 9.21
CA GLU A 19 0.85 -9.25 10.44
C GLU A 19 1.89 -9.63 11.53
N PRO A 20 2.18 -8.73 12.50
CA PRO A 20 3.16 -9.00 13.55
C PRO A 20 2.83 -10.23 14.41
N VAL A 21 1.55 -10.49 14.61
CA VAL A 21 1.04 -11.66 15.33
C VAL A 21 0.11 -12.41 14.40
N VAL A 22 0.47 -13.64 14.07
CA VAL A 22 -0.25 -14.47 13.10
C VAL A 22 -0.65 -15.79 13.76
N SER A 23 -1.95 -16.10 13.72
CA SER A 23 -2.42 -17.43 14.15
C SER A 23 -1.97 -18.51 13.15
N SER A 24 -1.85 -19.76 13.64
CA SER A 24 -1.53 -20.89 12.77
C SER A 24 -2.53 -21.03 11.60
N GLU A 25 -3.80 -20.72 11.84
CA GLU A 25 -4.83 -20.76 10.82
C GLU A 25 -4.62 -19.66 9.75
N ALA A 26 -4.30 -18.42 10.18
CA ALA A 26 -4.02 -17.32 9.26
C ALA A 26 -2.77 -17.60 8.43
N ALA A 27 -1.70 -18.14 9.04
CA ALA A 27 -0.49 -18.57 8.33
C ALA A 27 -0.80 -19.67 7.30
N ALA A 28 -1.59 -20.69 7.68
CA ALA A 28 -2.01 -21.76 6.77
C ALA A 28 -2.86 -21.23 5.61
N ARG A 29 -3.77 -20.27 5.85
CA ARG A 29 -4.54 -19.61 4.78
C ARG A 29 -3.64 -18.85 3.83
N GLY A 30 -2.69 -18.07 4.36
CA GLY A 30 -1.71 -17.33 3.56
C GLY A 30 -0.87 -18.25 2.67
N ASN A 31 -0.37 -19.36 3.22
CA ASN A 31 0.41 -20.35 2.47
C ASN A 31 -0.43 -20.98 1.35
N ARG A 32 -1.68 -21.38 1.61
CA ARG A 32 -2.58 -21.89 0.55
C ARG A 32 -2.83 -20.86 -0.53
N ALA A 33 -3.01 -19.59 -0.14
CA ALA A 33 -3.20 -18.50 -1.10
C ALA A 33 -1.99 -18.31 -2.01
N VAL A 34 -0.76 -18.37 -1.45
CA VAL A 34 0.48 -18.33 -2.25
C VAL A 34 0.53 -19.50 -3.23
N THR A 35 0.26 -20.74 -2.78
CA THR A 35 0.26 -21.91 -3.64
C THR A 35 -0.72 -21.79 -4.81
N ASN A 36 -1.95 -21.37 -4.53
CA ASN A 36 -2.98 -21.19 -5.55
C ASN A 36 -2.63 -20.06 -6.53
N PHE A 37 -2.05 -18.98 -6.01
CA PHE A 37 -1.64 -17.86 -6.84
C PHE A 37 -0.45 -18.23 -7.74
N LEU A 38 0.51 -19.00 -7.26
CA LEU A 38 1.61 -19.52 -8.08
C LEU A 38 1.08 -20.37 -9.24
N ALA A 39 0.19 -21.33 -8.98
CA ALA A 39 -0.41 -22.18 -10.01
C ALA A 39 -1.17 -21.35 -11.08
N TYR A 40 -1.88 -20.31 -10.65
CA TYR A 40 -2.53 -19.36 -11.58
C TYR A 40 -1.50 -18.61 -12.43
N LEU A 41 -0.43 -18.09 -11.79
CA LEU A 41 0.61 -17.33 -12.49
C LEU A 41 1.41 -18.20 -13.47
N GLU A 42 1.74 -19.44 -13.12
CA GLU A 42 2.38 -20.40 -14.04
C GLU A 42 1.58 -20.51 -15.35
N THR A 43 0.27 -20.70 -15.25
CA THR A 43 -0.62 -20.76 -16.40
C THR A 43 -0.65 -19.43 -17.17
N LEU A 44 -0.69 -18.30 -16.47
CA LEU A 44 -0.71 -16.97 -17.05
C LEU A 44 0.59 -16.65 -17.80
N VAL A 45 1.74 -16.95 -17.17
CA VAL A 45 3.07 -16.76 -17.76
C VAL A 45 3.23 -17.62 -19.02
N ALA A 46 2.82 -18.90 -18.98
CA ALA A 46 2.86 -19.79 -20.16
C ALA A 46 2.02 -19.21 -21.31
N ARG A 47 0.80 -18.77 -21.04
CA ARG A 47 -0.06 -18.08 -22.02
C ARG A 47 0.59 -16.82 -22.58
N ARG A 48 1.25 -16.03 -21.73
CA ARG A 48 1.89 -14.78 -22.11
C ARG A 48 3.17 -14.98 -22.91
N ARG A 49 3.94 -16.02 -22.62
CA ARG A 49 5.09 -16.43 -23.45
C ARG A 49 4.67 -16.87 -24.83
N ALA A 50 3.58 -17.65 -24.95
CA ALA A 50 3.04 -18.10 -26.23
C ALA A 50 2.45 -16.94 -27.07
N LYS A 51 1.86 -15.93 -26.40
CA LYS A 51 1.27 -14.75 -27.03
C LYS A 51 1.64 -13.50 -26.23
N PRO A 52 2.82 -12.91 -26.46
CA PRO A 52 3.26 -11.70 -25.77
C PRO A 52 2.33 -10.51 -26.03
N GLY A 53 2.09 -9.73 -25.00
CA GLY A 53 1.44 -8.42 -25.11
C GLY A 53 2.43 -7.33 -25.54
N ASN A 54 1.95 -6.08 -25.57
CA ASN A 54 2.85 -4.93 -25.74
C ASN A 54 3.58 -4.64 -24.42
N PRO A 55 4.92 -4.75 -24.35
CA PRO A 55 5.68 -4.56 -23.11
C PRO A 55 5.58 -3.14 -22.52
N GLU A 56 5.19 -2.14 -23.30
CA GLU A 56 4.95 -0.79 -22.80
C GLU A 56 3.66 -0.68 -21.99
N ARG A 57 2.71 -1.59 -22.20
CA ARG A 57 1.38 -1.58 -21.59
C ARG A 57 1.06 -2.81 -20.76
N ASP A 58 1.89 -3.85 -20.84
CA ASP A 58 1.72 -5.12 -20.15
C ASP A 58 2.94 -5.45 -19.31
N VAL A 59 2.79 -5.18 -18.01
CA VAL A 59 3.86 -5.39 -17.03
C VAL A 59 4.36 -6.83 -17.01
N LEU A 60 3.46 -7.82 -17.14
CA LEU A 60 3.86 -9.23 -17.16
C LEU A 60 4.73 -9.54 -18.38
N THR A 61 4.35 -9.08 -19.58
CA THR A 61 5.18 -9.21 -20.78
C THR A 61 6.54 -8.55 -20.58
N ARG A 62 6.59 -7.35 -19.98
CA ARG A 62 7.85 -6.65 -19.68
C ARG A 62 8.72 -7.44 -18.71
N LEU A 63 8.16 -8.00 -17.65
CA LEU A 63 8.89 -8.83 -16.68
C LEU A 63 9.45 -10.09 -17.34
N ILE A 64 8.67 -10.78 -18.19
CA ILE A 64 9.10 -11.96 -18.93
C ILE A 64 10.20 -11.61 -19.93
N GLN A 65 10.12 -10.47 -20.63
CA GLN A 65 11.11 -10.03 -21.60
C GLN A 65 12.31 -9.32 -20.95
N GLY A 66 12.09 -8.65 -19.82
CA GLY A 66 13.10 -7.98 -19.01
C GLY A 66 14.05 -8.94 -18.30
N GLU A 67 13.81 -10.24 -18.46
CA GLU A 67 14.77 -11.31 -18.15
C GLU A 67 16.14 -11.10 -18.81
N GLY A 68 16.39 -9.98 -19.47
CA GLY A 68 17.62 -9.75 -20.20
C GLY A 68 18.31 -8.40 -20.01
N SER A 69 17.68 -7.39 -19.41
CA SER A 69 18.30 -6.10 -19.13
C SER A 69 18.87 -6.09 -17.71
N GLY A 70 19.80 -7.00 -17.45
CA GLY A 70 20.37 -7.28 -16.17
C GLY A 70 20.99 -6.10 -15.45
N GLY A 71 21.11 -6.22 -14.14
CA GLY A 71 22.09 -5.51 -13.34
C GLY A 71 23.52 -5.79 -13.85
N GLU A 72 24.50 -5.18 -13.24
CA GLU A 72 25.93 -5.20 -13.65
C GLU A 72 26.51 -6.59 -14.03
N ASN A 73 25.85 -7.70 -13.66
CA ASN A 73 26.26 -9.08 -13.92
C ASN A 73 25.39 -9.83 -14.94
N GLY A 74 24.38 -9.21 -15.57
CA GLY A 74 23.54 -9.88 -16.59
C GLY A 74 22.65 -11.01 -16.03
N GLU A 75 22.45 -11.07 -14.73
CA GLU A 75 21.62 -12.09 -14.07
C GLU A 75 20.15 -11.86 -14.40
N ARG A 76 19.50 -12.93 -14.85
CA ARG A 76 18.06 -12.96 -15.15
C ARG A 76 17.30 -13.47 -13.94
N LEU A 77 16.06 -13.01 -13.79
CA LEU A 77 15.14 -13.61 -12.84
C LEU A 77 14.94 -15.10 -13.19
N THR A 78 15.09 -15.96 -12.20
CA THR A 78 14.64 -17.34 -12.32
C THR A 78 13.11 -17.37 -12.44
N GLU A 79 12.56 -18.48 -12.95
CA GLU A 79 11.09 -18.67 -13.00
C GLU A 79 10.44 -18.44 -11.63
N LYS A 80 11.04 -18.96 -10.58
CA LYS A 80 10.57 -18.79 -9.21
C LYS A 80 10.55 -17.31 -8.80
N GLU A 81 11.60 -16.58 -9.08
CA GLU A 81 11.70 -15.15 -8.77
C GLU A 81 10.67 -14.33 -9.58
N LEU A 82 10.49 -14.65 -10.87
CA LEU A 82 9.46 -14.01 -11.68
C LEU A 82 8.06 -14.17 -11.04
N LEU A 83 7.68 -15.40 -10.71
CA LEU A 83 6.37 -15.69 -10.13
C LEU A 83 6.17 -15.00 -8.77
N HIS A 84 7.18 -15.07 -7.90
CA HIS A 84 7.12 -14.41 -6.59
C HIS A 84 7.11 -12.88 -6.70
N ASN A 85 7.84 -12.29 -7.65
CA ASN A 85 7.76 -10.85 -7.92
C ASN A 85 6.36 -10.44 -8.44
N CYS A 86 5.71 -11.25 -9.26
CA CYS A 86 4.32 -10.99 -9.68
C CYS A 86 3.36 -10.96 -8.49
N ILE A 87 3.48 -11.92 -7.55
CA ILE A 87 2.69 -11.92 -6.31
C ILE A 87 2.99 -10.67 -5.49
N PHE A 88 4.27 -10.34 -5.31
CA PHE A 88 4.69 -9.17 -4.55
C PHE A 88 4.13 -7.87 -5.14
N LEU A 89 4.29 -7.64 -6.43
CA LEU A 89 3.82 -6.42 -7.11
C LEU A 89 2.30 -6.24 -6.98
N LEU A 90 1.53 -7.33 -7.15
CA LEU A 90 0.07 -7.24 -6.99
C LEU A 90 -0.30 -6.90 -5.54
N ASN A 91 0.27 -7.59 -4.56
CA ASN A 91 -0.05 -7.34 -3.15
C ASN A 91 0.38 -5.94 -2.69
N ALA A 92 1.58 -5.50 -3.07
CA ALA A 92 2.11 -4.20 -2.70
C ALA A 92 1.29 -3.04 -3.29
N GLY A 93 0.83 -3.17 -4.54
CA GLY A 93 0.11 -2.12 -5.25
C GLY A 93 -1.40 -2.09 -4.97
N HIS A 94 -2.01 -3.23 -4.73
CA HIS A 94 -3.48 -3.32 -4.63
C HIS A 94 -4.02 -2.78 -3.30
N GLU A 95 -3.60 -3.35 -2.18
CA GLU A 95 -4.26 -3.05 -0.90
C GLU A 95 -3.86 -1.70 -0.32
N THR A 96 -2.60 -1.33 -0.44
CA THR A 96 -2.11 -0.06 0.14
C THR A 96 -2.78 1.15 -0.50
N THR A 97 -2.97 1.16 -1.81
CA THR A 97 -3.66 2.24 -2.51
C THR A 97 -5.18 2.20 -2.25
N THR A 98 -5.79 1.02 -2.19
CA THR A 98 -7.19 0.88 -1.79
C THR A 98 -7.41 1.44 -0.38
N ASN A 99 -6.51 1.14 0.55
CA ASN A 99 -6.56 1.68 1.92
C ASN A 99 -6.36 3.20 1.93
N LEU A 100 -5.45 3.76 1.13
CA LEU A 100 -5.28 5.21 0.99
C LEU A 100 -6.58 5.90 0.60
N ILE A 101 -7.26 5.38 -0.44
CA ILE A 101 -8.52 5.96 -0.92
C ILE A 101 -9.60 5.85 0.15
N GLY A 102 -9.80 4.69 0.73
CA GLY A 102 -10.80 4.47 1.78
C GLY A 102 -10.55 5.29 3.04
N ASN A 103 -9.31 5.31 3.52
CA ASN A 103 -8.91 6.11 4.68
C ASN A 103 -9.07 7.61 4.39
N GLY A 104 -8.69 8.07 3.20
CA GLY A 104 -8.82 9.46 2.77
C GLY A 104 -10.27 9.93 2.72
N LEU A 105 -11.16 9.13 2.15
CA LEU A 105 -12.60 9.47 2.11
C LEU A 105 -13.21 9.50 3.51
N VAL A 106 -12.86 8.56 4.39
CA VAL A 106 -13.32 8.58 5.78
C VAL A 106 -12.74 9.78 6.55
N ALA A 107 -11.47 10.13 6.30
CA ALA A 107 -10.86 11.32 6.92
C ALA A 107 -11.57 12.61 6.48
N LEU A 108 -11.86 12.76 5.19
CA LEU A 108 -12.60 13.93 4.66
C LEU A 108 -14.02 14.02 5.21
N ASP A 109 -14.71 12.89 5.37
CA ASP A 109 -16.06 12.87 5.97
C ASP A 109 -16.03 13.33 7.44
N ARG A 110 -15.01 12.93 8.19
CA ARG A 110 -14.81 13.33 9.60
C ARG A 110 -14.33 14.76 9.79
N HIS A 111 -13.84 15.39 8.72
CA HIS A 111 -13.35 16.78 8.72
C HIS A 111 -14.05 17.55 7.59
N PRO A 112 -15.35 17.88 7.77
CA PRO A 112 -16.16 18.49 6.73
C PRO A 112 -15.65 19.85 6.24
N ASP A 113 -14.94 20.60 7.09
CA ASP A 113 -14.24 21.83 6.73
C ASP A 113 -13.11 21.57 5.73
N GLN A 114 -12.33 20.52 5.93
CA GLN A 114 -11.26 20.12 5.01
C GLN A 114 -11.82 19.51 3.72
N LYS A 115 -12.92 18.76 3.79
CA LYS A 115 -13.63 18.27 2.63
C LYS A 115 -14.14 19.43 1.76
N GLN A 116 -14.82 20.39 2.36
CA GLN A 116 -15.32 21.57 1.64
C GLN A 116 -14.17 22.38 1.03
N ARG A 117 -13.10 22.61 1.81
CA ARG A 117 -11.91 23.30 1.32
C ARG A 117 -11.28 22.62 0.09
N LEU A 118 -11.27 21.27 0.04
CA LEU A 118 -10.76 20.54 -1.12
C LEU A 118 -11.70 20.62 -2.33
N ILE A 119 -13.01 20.68 -2.11
CA ILE A 119 -14.01 20.87 -3.17
C ILE A 119 -13.87 22.27 -3.78
N ASP A 120 -13.71 23.29 -2.94
CA ASP A 120 -13.58 24.69 -3.38
C ASP A 120 -12.22 24.99 -4.04
N ASN A 121 -11.17 24.21 -3.66
CA ASN A 121 -9.79 24.37 -4.14
C ASN A 121 -9.21 23.01 -4.60
N PRO A 122 -9.62 22.50 -5.78
CA PRO A 122 -9.20 21.17 -6.27
C PRO A 122 -7.70 21.01 -6.48
N GLU A 123 -6.96 22.11 -6.64
CA GLU A 123 -5.50 22.12 -6.78
C GLU A 123 -4.78 21.61 -5.52
N LEU A 124 -5.44 21.66 -4.34
CA LEU A 124 -4.91 21.12 -3.09
C LEU A 124 -4.86 19.58 -3.06
N ILE A 125 -5.37 18.89 -4.08
CA ILE A 125 -5.40 17.42 -4.09
C ILE A 125 -4.03 16.78 -3.83
N LYS A 126 -2.96 17.38 -4.32
CA LYS A 126 -1.61 16.84 -4.14
C LYS A 126 -1.19 16.87 -2.66
N THR A 127 -1.36 18.01 -2.00
CA THR A 127 -1.06 18.16 -0.56
C THR A 127 -2.04 17.37 0.30
N ALA A 128 -3.30 17.27 -0.12
CA ALA A 128 -4.32 16.47 0.55
C ALA A 128 -3.96 14.98 0.56
N VAL A 129 -3.45 14.43 -0.54
CA VAL A 129 -2.99 13.03 -0.60
C VAL A 129 -1.80 12.78 0.33
N GLU A 130 -0.82 13.72 0.39
CA GLU A 130 0.29 13.61 1.34
C GLU A 130 -0.22 13.66 2.80
N GLU A 131 -1.20 14.51 3.10
CA GLU A 131 -1.77 14.56 4.44
C GLU A 131 -2.58 13.30 4.80
N MET A 132 -3.33 12.73 3.86
CA MET A 132 -4.01 11.45 4.05
C MET A 132 -3.01 10.32 4.34
N LEU A 133 -1.89 10.28 3.61
CA LEU A 133 -0.80 9.33 3.82
C LEU A 133 -0.15 9.50 5.19
N ARG A 134 0.06 10.73 5.65
CA ARG A 134 0.57 11.02 6.98
C ARG A 134 -0.42 10.64 8.07
N TYR A 135 -1.65 11.14 7.95
CA TYR A 135 -2.69 11.07 8.99
C TYR A 135 -3.18 9.65 9.25
N GLU A 136 -3.34 8.84 8.20
CA GLU A 136 -3.76 7.44 8.30
C GLU A 136 -2.99 6.60 7.27
N SER A 137 -1.71 6.34 7.55
CA SER A 137 -0.86 5.55 6.66
C SER A 137 -1.45 4.17 6.39
N SER A 138 -1.51 3.77 5.14
CA SER A 138 -1.98 2.42 4.76
C SER A 138 -1.07 1.32 5.31
N ASN A 139 0.24 1.58 5.38
CA ASN A 139 1.21 0.71 6.05
C ASN A 139 1.67 1.39 7.35
N GLN A 140 1.36 0.79 8.48
CA GLN A 140 1.64 1.33 9.81
C GLN A 140 2.97 0.85 10.38
N LEU A 141 3.46 -0.32 9.93
CA LEU A 141 4.62 -0.98 10.50
C LEU A 141 5.60 -1.42 9.41
N GLY A 142 6.88 -1.12 9.61
CA GLY A 142 7.98 -1.67 8.83
C GLY A 142 8.87 -2.57 9.69
N ASN A 143 9.57 -3.53 9.09
CA ASN A 143 10.50 -4.39 9.81
C ASN A 143 11.92 -4.22 9.27
N ARG A 144 12.89 -4.32 10.18
CA ARG A 144 14.31 -4.40 9.86
C ARG A 144 14.95 -5.49 10.71
N MET A 145 16.10 -5.95 10.27
CA MET A 145 16.95 -6.83 11.05
C MET A 145 18.35 -6.23 11.07
N THR A 146 18.97 -6.17 12.23
CA THR A 146 20.34 -5.68 12.36
C THR A 146 21.29 -6.68 11.73
N THR A 147 22.22 -6.21 10.89
CA THR A 147 23.27 -7.05 10.27
C THR A 147 24.52 -7.12 11.13
N GLU A 148 24.68 -6.17 12.03
CA GLU A 148 25.80 -6.04 12.98
C GLU A 148 25.29 -5.48 14.29
N ARG A 149 26.16 -5.42 15.30
CA ARG A 149 25.84 -4.79 16.57
C ARG A 149 25.76 -3.27 16.38
N VAL A 150 24.65 -2.67 16.77
CA VAL A 150 24.37 -1.24 16.58
C VAL A 150 23.70 -0.65 17.81
N GLU A 151 24.02 0.61 18.12
CA GLU A 151 23.29 1.38 19.12
C GLU A 151 22.14 2.15 18.46
N LEU A 152 20.95 2.00 19.02
CA LEU A 152 19.75 2.71 18.59
C LEU A 152 19.03 3.31 19.81
N GLY A 153 18.96 4.64 19.87
CA GLY A 153 18.29 5.34 20.96
C GLY A 153 18.83 5.02 22.36
N GLY A 154 20.14 4.81 22.50
CA GLY A 154 20.80 4.43 23.75
C GLY A 154 20.72 2.95 24.10
N VAL A 155 20.12 2.13 23.23
CA VAL A 155 20.02 0.68 23.42
C VAL A 155 20.93 -0.04 22.44
N MET A 156 21.79 -0.93 22.97
CA MET A 156 22.64 -1.79 22.13
C MET A 156 21.83 -2.98 21.61
N LEU A 157 21.81 -3.15 20.30
CA LEU A 157 21.16 -4.26 19.61
C LEU A 157 22.24 -5.16 19.01
N ASP A 158 22.16 -6.46 19.26
CA ASP A 158 23.06 -7.42 18.63
C ASP A 158 22.64 -7.70 17.17
N ALA A 159 23.56 -8.24 16.36
CA ALA A 159 23.27 -8.71 15.02
C ALA A 159 22.13 -9.75 15.03
N GLY A 160 21.23 -9.70 14.05
CA GLY A 160 20.07 -10.58 13.97
C GLY A 160 18.87 -10.13 14.81
N THR A 161 18.95 -8.96 15.47
CA THR A 161 17.82 -8.41 16.23
C THR A 161 16.76 -7.87 15.28
N SER A 162 15.50 -8.31 15.45
CA SER A 162 14.36 -7.78 14.69
C SER A 162 13.88 -6.47 15.30
N VAL A 163 13.75 -5.44 14.46
CA VAL A 163 13.29 -4.10 14.83
C VAL A 163 12.02 -3.76 14.07
N THR A 164 10.96 -3.41 14.80
CA THR A 164 9.72 -2.93 14.20
C THR A 164 9.69 -1.40 14.18
N LEU A 165 9.56 -0.84 12.99
CA LEU A 165 9.43 0.60 12.77
C LEU A 165 7.95 0.99 12.84
N CYS A 166 7.56 1.81 13.81
CA CYS A 166 6.19 2.30 13.97
C CYS A 166 5.95 3.52 13.07
N ILE A 167 5.76 3.30 11.77
CA ILE A 167 5.57 4.35 10.74
C ILE A 167 4.38 5.25 11.10
N GLY A 168 3.26 4.66 11.49
CA GLY A 168 2.07 5.42 11.87
C GLY A 168 2.30 6.33 13.06
N ALA A 169 3.08 5.89 14.07
CA ALA A 169 3.46 6.72 15.21
C ALA A 169 4.43 7.83 14.81
N ALA A 170 5.44 7.51 13.99
CA ALA A 170 6.40 8.50 13.50
C ALA A 170 5.72 9.61 12.68
N ASN A 171 4.65 9.29 11.93
CA ASN A 171 3.86 10.27 11.19
C ASN A 171 2.95 11.14 12.08
N ARG A 172 2.91 10.86 13.38
CA ARG A 172 2.19 11.62 14.41
C ARG A 172 3.15 12.19 15.48
N ASP A 173 4.45 12.17 15.23
CA ASP A 173 5.45 12.71 16.17
C ASP A 173 5.34 14.24 16.22
N PRO A 174 5.04 14.84 17.40
CA PRO A 174 4.92 16.29 17.54
C PRO A 174 6.26 17.02 17.33
N ALA A 175 7.39 16.35 17.48
CA ALA A 175 8.70 16.91 17.17
C ALA A 175 8.90 17.15 15.66
N GLN A 176 8.22 16.37 14.82
CA GLN A 176 8.28 16.48 13.37
C GLN A 176 7.08 17.22 12.78
N PHE A 177 5.90 17.04 13.36
CA PHE A 177 4.64 17.57 12.84
C PHE A 177 3.94 18.42 13.92
N PRO A 178 3.95 19.76 13.82
CA PRO A 178 3.13 20.59 14.69
C PRO A 178 1.66 20.20 14.58
N ASP A 179 0.95 20.12 15.70
CA ASP A 179 -0.44 19.66 15.79
C ASP A 179 -0.67 18.34 15.02
N PRO A 180 0.01 17.23 15.38
CA PRO A 180 0.02 16.01 14.58
C PRO A 180 -1.35 15.36 14.45
N GLU A 181 -2.25 15.60 15.41
CA GLU A 181 -3.64 15.10 15.39
C GLU A 181 -4.57 15.93 14.53
N ARG A 182 -4.15 17.12 14.09
CA ARG A 182 -4.91 17.93 13.15
C ARG A 182 -4.75 17.39 11.73
N PHE A 183 -5.87 17.10 11.07
CA PHE A 183 -5.93 16.80 9.65
C PHE A 183 -5.99 18.12 8.86
N ASP A 184 -4.93 18.44 8.13
CA ASP A 184 -4.80 19.67 7.35
C ASP A 184 -4.34 19.37 5.93
N ILE A 185 -5.24 19.40 4.97
CA ILE A 185 -4.98 19.06 3.56
C ILE A 185 -3.98 19.98 2.86
N ALA A 186 -3.61 21.10 3.47
CA ALA A 186 -2.59 22.02 2.95
C ALA A 186 -1.30 22.00 3.78
N ARG A 187 -1.11 21.01 4.65
CA ARG A 187 0.09 20.89 5.48
C ARG A 187 1.36 20.93 4.63
N THR A 188 2.23 21.87 4.98
CA THR A 188 3.57 22.00 4.38
C THR A 188 4.55 22.60 5.40
N PRO A 189 5.77 22.04 5.60
CA PRO A 189 6.23 20.78 5.00
C PRO A 189 5.51 19.55 5.53
N ASN A 190 5.42 18.48 4.72
CA ASN A 190 4.82 17.21 5.11
C ASN A 190 5.78 16.05 4.80
N ARG A 191 6.78 15.86 5.67
CA ARG A 191 7.85 14.86 5.49
C ARG A 191 7.48 13.52 6.13
N HIS A 192 6.34 12.99 5.75
CA HIS A 192 5.86 11.73 6.30
C HIS A 192 6.66 10.51 5.81
N LEU A 193 6.60 9.41 6.55
CA LEU A 193 7.28 8.15 6.29
C LEU A 193 6.36 7.06 5.70
N ALA A 194 5.17 7.41 5.20
CA ALA A 194 4.23 6.42 4.65
C ALA A 194 4.80 5.59 3.49
N PHE A 195 5.77 6.14 2.76
CA PHE A 195 6.52 5.46 1.69
C PHE A 195 7.91 4.98 2.13
N ALA A 196 8.20 4.97 3.43
CA ALA A 196 9.52 4.71 3.97
C ALA A 196 10.60 5.67 3.39
N THR A 197 11.88 5.33 3.55
CA THR A 197 13.03 6.08 3.04
C THR A 197 14.23 5.14 2.86
N GLY A 198 15.28 5.62 2.17
CA GLY A 198 16.50 4.86 1.92
C GLY A 198 16.32 3.76 0.86
N ALA A 199 17.11 2.70 0.93
CA ALA A 199 17.14 1.62 -0.05
C ALA A 199 15.79 0.89 -0.22
N HIS A 200 14.92 0.95 0.79
CA HIS A 200 13.58 0.35 0.77
C HIS A 200 12.46 1.38 0.55
N GLN A 201 12.75 2.57 0.03
CA GLN A 201 11.71 3.52 -0.33
C GLN A 201 10.74 2.88 -1.32
N CYS A 202 9.45 3.17 -1.15
CA CYS A 202 8.39 2.57 -1.98
C CYS A 202 8.62 2.86 -3.48
N ALA A 203 8.83 1.81 -4.26
CA ALA A 203 9.00 1.93 -5.72
C ALA A 203 7.73 2.45 -6.42
N GLY A 204 6.54 2.16 -5.85
CA GLY A 204 5.23 2.58 -6.37
C GLY A 204 4.75 3.94 -5.89
N MET A 205 5.56 4.73 -5.17
CA MET A 205 5.10 5.98 -4.53
C MET A 205 4.53 7.01 -5.49
N ALA A 206 5.08 7.12 -6.70
CA ALA A 206 4.57 8.04 -7.72
C ALA A 206 3.20 7.60 -8.24
N LEU A 207 3.03 6.29 -8.48
CA LEU A 207 1.77 5.70 -8.92
C LEU A 207 0.69 5.83 -7.85
N ALA A 208 1.00 5.51 -6.59
CA ALA A 208 0.05 5.61 -5.47
C ALA A 208 -0.46 7.04 -5.27
N ARG A 209 0.43 8.05 -5.38
CA ARG A 209 0.04 9.47 -5.36
C ARG A 209 -0.91 9.83 -6.49
N LEU A 210 -0.59 9.37 -7.70
CA LEU A 210 -1.42 9.63 -8.88
C LEU A 210 -2.80 8.96 -8.76
N GLU A 211 -2.83 7.70 -8.36
CA GLU A 211 -4.09 6.95 -8.15
C GLU A 211 -4.95 7.58 -7.08
N GLY A 212 -4.36 7.94 -5.93
CA GLY A 212 -5.05 8.63 -4.85
C GLY A 212 -5.62 9.98 -5.30
N ALA A 213 -4.82 10.78 -5.98
CA ALA A 213 -5.25 12.08 -6.48
C ALA A 213 -6.40 11.95 -7.49
N ILE A 214 -6.29 11.05 -8.47
CA ILE A 214 -7.34 10.86 -9.49
C ILE A 214 -8.62 10.30 -8.87
N ALA A 215 -8.50 9.28 -8.02
CA ALA A 215 -9.67 8.61 -7.44
C ALA A 215 -10.47 9.57 -6.55
N ILE A 216 -9.77 10.28 -5.64
CA ILE A 216 -10.43 11.21 -4.69
C ILE A 216 -11.01 12.41 -5.43
N SER A 217 -10.27 13.04 -6.35
CA SER A 217 -10.78 14.17 -7.12
C SER A 217 -12.01 13.79 -7.93
N ARG A 218 -12.01 12.67 -8.62
CA ARG A 218 -13.15 12.22 -9.42
C ARG A 218 -14.36 11.83 -8.56
N PHE A 219 -14.10 11.24 -7.39
CA PHE A 219 -15.15 10.90 -6.45
C PHE A 219 -15.83 12.17 -5.91
N LEU A 220 -15.05 13.14 -5.44
CA LEU A 220 -15.58 14.41 -4.93
C LEU A 220 -16.31 15.22 -6.01
N ALA A 221 -15.78 15.26 -7.23
CA ALA A 221 -16.45 15.95 -8.34
C ALA A 221 -17.82 15.34 -8.69
N ARG A 222 -17.97 14.03 -8.51
CA ARG A 222 -19.23 13.33 -8.79
C ARG A 222 -20.18 13.30 -7.60
N PHE A 223 -19.65 13.22 -6.38
CA PHE A 223 -20.41 13.05 -5.15
C PHE A 223 -19.93 14.05 -4.07
N PRO A 224 -20.07 15.37 -4.28
CA PRO A 224 -19.55 16.38 -3.34
C PRO A 224 -20.22 16.28 -1.96
N ASN A 225 -21.47 15.87 -1.92
CA ASN A 225 -22.29 15.78 -0.71
C ASN A 225 -22.27 14.37 -0.06
N TYR A 226 -21.33 13.49 -0.48
CA TYR A 226 -21.28 12.18 0.14
C TYR A 226 -21.08 12.27 1.66
N SER A 227 -21.62 11.31 2.36
CA SER A 227 -21.37 11.07 3.78
C SER A 227 -21.16 9.58 4.03
N VAL A 228 -20.32 9.25 5.02
CA VAL A 228 -20.18 7.87 5.47
C VAL A 228 -21.45 7.47 6.21
N SER A 229 -22.20 6.52 5.64
CA SER A 229 -23.47 6.02 6.18
C SER A 229 -23.25 4.71 6.91
N GLY A 230 -23.61 4.64 8.18
CA GLY A 230 -23.36 3.44 8.99
C GLY A 230 -21.92 3.31 9.46
N GLN A 231 -21.52 2.11 9.86
CA GLN A 231 -20.20 1.85 10.45
C GLN A 231 -19.24 1.27 9.42
N PRO A 232 -18.12 1.97 9.09
CA PRO A 232 -17.07 1.40 8.26
C PRO A 232 -16.45 0.16 8.91
N VAL A 233 -16.26 -0.90 8.12
CA VAL A 233 -15.73 -2.17 8.61
C VAL A 233 -14.20 -2.18 8.43
N ARG A 234 -13.46 -2.18 9.53
CA ARG A 234 -12.00 -2.31 9.54
C ARG A 234 -11.57 -3.73 9.19
N GLY A 235 -10.40 -3.86 8.53
CA GLY A 235 -9.81 -5.16 8.19
C GLY A 235 -9.25 -5.96 9.36
N GLY A 236 -9.26 -5.40 10.59
CA GLY A 236 -8.72 -6.06 11.78
C GLY A 236 -7.19 -6.25 11.76
N ARG A 237 -6.48 -5.51 10.91
CA ARG A 237 -5.03 -5.59 10.73
C ARG A 237 -4.31 -4.37 11.28
N VAL A 238 -3.15 -4.61 11.87
CA VAL A 238 -2.33 -3.55 12.48
C VAL A 238 -1.35 -2.99 11.45
N ARG A 239 -0.70 -3.86 10.67
CA ARG A 239 0.27 -3.45 9.65
C ARG A 239 -0.39 -2.76 8.46
N PHE A 240 -1.35 -3.43 7.82
CA PHE A 240 -2.06 -2.90 6.66
C PHE A 240 -3.42 -2.34 7.09
N ARG A 241 -3.42 -1.08 7.48
CA ARG A 241 -4.55 -0.43 8.13
C ARG A 241 -5.46 0.25 7.12
N GLY A 242 -6.70 -0.21 7.05
CA GLY A 242 -7.72 0.31 6.15
C GLY A 242 -9.08 -0.29 6.44
N PHE A 243 -9.97 -0.14 5.48
CA PHE A 243 -11.35 -0.61 5.57
C PHE A 243 -11.64 -1.69 4.53
N LEU A 244 -12.33 -2.74 4.92
CA LEU A 244 -12.90 -3.73 4.00
C LEU A 244 -14.14 -3.18 3.29
N SER A 245 -14.87 -2.29 3.97
CA SER A 245 -16.07 -1.63 3.46
C SER A 245 -16.26 -0.27 4.10
N VAL A 246 -16.61 0.72 3.30
CA VAL A 246 -17.00 2.07 3.71
C VAL A 246 -18.35 2.38 3.07
N PRO A 247 -19.47 2.12 3.78
CA PRO A 247 -20.79 2.47 3.27
C PRO A 247 -20.91 3.99 3.12
N CYS A 248 -21.35 4.47 1.97
CA CYS A 248 -21.54 5.89 1.70
C CYS A 248 -22.95 6.16 1.20
N ALA A 249 -23.59 7.21 1.75
CA ALA A 249 -24.70 7.87 1.09
C ALA A 249 -24.12 8.85 0.06
N ILE A 250 -24.61 8.77 -1.15
CA ILE A 250 -24.26 9.66 -2.27
C ILE A 250 -25.48 10.53 -2.53
N GLY A 251 -25.47 11.74 -1.98
CA GLY A 251 -26.54 12.73 -2.19
C GLY A 251 -26.54 13.32 -3.59
#